data_2c625008b3f81757b564433fd28353cb
#
_entry.id   2c625008b3f81757b564433fd28353cb
#
_cell.length_a   1.000
_cell.length_b   1.000
_cell.length_c   1.000
_cell.angle_alpha   90.00
_cell.angle_beta   90.00
_cell.angle_gamma   90.00
#
_symmetry.space_group_name_H-M   'P 1'
#
loop_
_entity.id
_entity.type
_entity.pdbx_description
1 polymer ?
#
loop_
_entity_poly.entity_id
_entity_poly.type
_entity_poly.pdbx_seq_one_letter_code
_entity_poly.pdbx_strand_id
1 'polypeptide(L)'
;EIGSGLVGSEMCIRDSLWMIQSVRHEVNDKYSFAEICAMAEEAKDFPSRVDANDECFLSPENMTEEVKDYCRRTGQQVPETMGEIATVIYTSLAECYAKAAKELEELTGRTYSRIHVVGGGSNAGYLNELTAKATGKEVHAGPGEATAIGNITAQMIKEGEFKSVEEARTTIHESFGIKIFKA
;
A
#
# COMPACT_ATOMS: atom_id res chain seq x y z
N GLU A 1 -2.86 27.08 3.82
CA GLU A 1 -1.98 26.75 2.69
C GLU A 1 -1.39 25.35 2.96
N ILE A 2 -1.80 24.38 2.15
CA ILE A 2 -1.15 23.06 2.15
C ILE A 2 0.17 23.25 1.41
N GLY A 3 1.27 23.18 2.15
CA GLY A 3 2.60 23.37 1.59
C GLY A 3 2.89 22.33 0.50
N SER A 4 3.47 22.76 -0.62
CA SER A 4 3.78 21.96 -1.80
C SER A 4 4.70 20.76 -1.55
N GLY A 5 5.24 20.58 -0.35
CA GLY A 5 6.08 19.44 0.04
C GLY A 5 5.35 18.16 0.40
N LEU A 6 4.02 18.21 0.62
CA LEU A 6 3.20 17.03 0.93
C LEU A 6 2.64 16.32 -0.31
N VAL A 7 2.55 17.02 -1.44
CA VAL A 7 1.95 16.50 -2.68
C VAL A 7 2.77 15.36 -3.30
N GLY A 8 4.10 15.35 -3.14
CA GLY A 8 4.95 14.28 -3.66
C GLY A 8 4.82 12.95 -2.91
N SER A 9 4.56 13.00 -1.60
CA SER A 9 4.40 11.79 -0.78
C SER A 9 3.04 11.12 -0.99
N GLU A 10 1.99 11.89 -1.29
CA GLU A 10 0.66 11.37 -1.61
C GLU A 10 0.61 10.69 -2.99
N MET A 11 1.38 11.17 -3.95
CA MET A 11 1.49 10.57 -5.29
C MET A 11 2.04 9.15 -5.20
N CYS A 12 3.05 8.90 -4.40
CA CYS A 12 3.67 7.60 -4.21
C CYS A 12 2.68 6.52 -3.72
N ILE A 13 1.79 6.87 -2.79
CA ILE A 13 0.78 5.97 -2.23
C ILE A 13 -0.34 5.68 -3.23
N ARG A 14 -0.66 6.64 -4.09
CA ARG A 14 -1.75 6.55 -5.06
C ARG A 14 -1.39 5.68 -6.27
N ASP A 15 -0.14 5.73 -6.69
CA ASP A 15 0.34 5.01 -7.88
C ASP A 15 0.62 3.53 -7.58
N SER A 16 0.87 3.18 -6.34
CA SER A 16 1.28 1.85 -5.92
C SER A 16 0.21 0.77 -6.10
N LEU A 17 -1.02 1.01 -5.67
CA LEU A 17 -2.13 0.09 -5.94
C LEU A 17 -2.57 0.11 -7.41
N TRP A 18 -2.28 1.19 -8.11
CA TRP A 18 -2.50 1.31 -9.54
C TRP A 18 -1.73 0.26 -10.33
N MET A 19 -0.47 0.00 -10.01
CA MET A 19 0.34 -1.01 -10.71
C MET A 19 -0.34 -2.38 -10.69
N ILE A 20 -0.73 -2.87 -9.52
CA ILE A 20 -1.36 -4.18 -9.42
C ILE A 20 -2.79 -4.21 -9.97
N GLN A 21 -3.52 -3.09 -9.89
CA GLN A 21 -4.83 -2.94 -10.51
C GLN A 21 -4.71 -3.01 -12.02
N SER A 22 -3.74 -2.31 -12.63
CA SER A 22 -3.49 -2.33 -14.07
C SER A 22 -3.15 -3.74 -14.56
N VAL A 23 -2.20 -4.42 -13.89
CA VAL A 23 -1.85 -5.81 -14.20
C VAL A 23 -3.07 -6.73 -14.11
N ARG A 24 -3.95 -6.53 -13.14
CA ARG A 24 -5.19 -7.29 -13.01
C ARG A 24 -6.17 -7.03 -14.17
N HIS A 25 -6.34 -5.77 -14.57
CA HIS A 25 -7.19 -5.38 -15.71
C HIS A 25 -6.68 -5.94 -17.04
N GLU A 26 -5.37 -6.00 -17.23
CA GLU A 26 -4.74 -6.55 -18.45
C GLU A 26 -5.07 -8.04 -18.67
N VAL A 27 -5.38 -8.76 -17.60
CA VAL A 27 -5.86 -10.16 -17.68
C VAL A 27 -7.39 -10.27 -17.57
N ASN A 28 -8.13 -9.18 -17.90
CA ASN A 28 -9.59 -9.11 -17.82
C ASN A 28 -10.16 -9.48 -16.45
N ASP A 29 -9.51 -9.03 -15.39
CA ASP A 29 -9.92 -9.28 -14.00
C ASP A 29 -10.10 -10.77 -13.64
N LYS A 30 -9.39 -11.65 -14.36
CA LYS A 30 -9.49 -13.10 -14.20
C LYS A 30 -9.25 -13.57 -12.76
N TYR A 31 -8.37 -12.86 -12.04
CA TYR A 31 -8.01 -13.17 -10.67
C TYR A 31 -8.53 -12.10 -9.71
N SER A 32 -9.00 -12.50 -8.55
CA SER A 32 -9.26 -11.59 -7.44
C SER A 32 -7.96 -11.08 -6.83
N PHE A 33 -7.99 -9.97 -6.10
CA PHE A 33 -6.80 -9.49 -5.38
C PHE A 33 -6.26 -10.50 -4.36
N ALA A 34 -7.15 -11.30 -3.75
CA ALA A 34 -6.74 -12.34 -2.82
C ALA A 34 -5.96 -13.46 -3.51
N GLU A 35 -6.39 -13.88 -4.71
CA GLU A 35 -5.67 -14.87 -5.52
C GLU A 35 -4.32 -14.33 -5.98
N ILE A 36 -4.24 -13.06 -6.41
CA ILE A 36 -2.98 -12.43 -6.78
C ILE A 36 -2.01 -12.37 -5.59
N CYS A 37 -2.51 -12.03 -4.39
CA CYS A 37 -1.70 -12.07 -3.17
C CYS A 37 -1.17 -13.48 -2.88
N ALA A 38 -2.00 -14.51 -3.01
CA ALA A 38 -1.58 -15.91 -2.79
C ALA A 38 -0.51 -16.33 -3.82
N MET A 39 -0.71 -16.01 -5.11
CA MET A 39 0.30 -16.28 -6.15
C MET A 39 1.62 -15.54 -5.89
N ALA A 40 1.56 -14.31 -5.39
CA ALA A 40 2.76 -13.56 -5.02
C ALA A 40 3.47 -14.18 -3.83
N GLU A 41 2.74 -14.67 -2.83
CA GLU A 41 3.31 -15.36 -1.68
C GLU A 41 4.00 -16.67 -2.09
N GLU A 42 3.44 -17.42 -3.03
CA GLU A 42 4.07 -18.61 -3.61
C GLU A 42 5.37 -18.28 -4.36
N ALA A 43 5.44 -17.09 -4.99
CA ALA A 43 6.62 -16.61 -5.73
C ALA A 43 7.52 -15.68 -4.89
N LYS A 44 7.40 -15.67 -3.57
CA LYS A 44 8.06 -14.73 -2.64
C LYS A 44 9.58 -14.61 -2.78
N ASP A 45 10.23 -15.66 -3.25
CA ASP A 45 11.69 -15.72 -3.41
C ASP A 45 12.17 -15.12 -4.75
N PHE A 46 11.26 -14.60 -5.58
CA PHE A 46 11.62 -13.94 -6.83
C PHE A 46 12.42 -12.67 -6.55
N PRO A 47 13.66 -12.52 -7.14
CA PRO A 47 14.64 -11.56 -6.62
C PRO A 47 14.47 -10.13 -7.15
N SER A 48 13.76 -9.94 -8.26
CA SER A 48 13.75 -8.66 -8.97
C SER A 48 12.92 -7.59 -8.28
N ARG A 49 13.32 -6.32 -8.46
CA ARG A 49 12.70 -5.14 -7.87
C ARG A 49 12.61 -4.02 -8.90
N VAL A 50 11.60 -3.19 -8.77
CA VAL A 50 11.44 -1.98 -9.59
C VAL A 50 11.40 -0.75 -8.68
N ASP A 51 11.79 0.40 -9.21
CA ASP A 51 11.47 1.64 -8.51
C ASP A 51 10.02 2.02 -8.83
N ALA A 52 9.12 1.81 -7.88
CA ALA A 52 7.71 2.10 -8.05
C ALA A 52 7.40 3.60 -8.31
N ASN A 53 8.39 4.49 -8.11
CA ASN A 53 8.29 5.92 -8.40
C ASN A 53 8.87 6.30 -9.76
N ASP A 54 9.40 5.35 -10.53
CA ASP A 54 9.91 5.63 -11.88
C ASP A 54 8.75 6.08 -12.77
N GLU A 55 9.02 7.13 -13.56
CA GLU A 55 8.02 7.74 -14.46
C GLU A 55 7.42 6.74 -15.46
N CYS A 56 8.12 5.67 -15.78
CA CYS A 56 7.63 4.63 -16.68
C CYS A 56 6.37 3.93 -16.17
N PHE A 57 6.12 3.94 -14.85
CA PHE A 57 4.94 3.32 -14.25
C PHE A 57 3.75 4.27 -14.07
N LEU A 58 3.87 5.56 -14.41
CA LEU A 58 2.79 6.52 -14.21
C LEU A 58 1.58 6.25 -15.11
N SER A 59 1.80 5.89 -16.37
CA SER A 59 0.72 5.60 -17.33
C SER A 59 1.23 4.77 -18.52
N PRO A 60 1.75 3.56 -18.30
CA PRO A 60 2.18 2.71 -19.38
C PRO A 60 0.96 2.17 -20.16
N GLU A 61 1.14 1.87 -21.45
CA GLU A 61 0.12 1.19 -22.24
C GLU A 61 -0.17 -0.23 -21.73
N ASN A 62 0.86 -0.89 -21.18
CA ASN A 62 0.77 -2.21 -20.57
C ASN A 62 1.73 -2.29 -19.38
N MET A 63 1.17 -2.35 -18.17
CA MET A 63 1.93 -2.37 -16.92
C MET A 63 2.77 -3.65 -16.77
N THR A 64 2.22 -4.79 -17.19
CA THR A 64 2.90 -6.08 -17.13
C THR A 64 4.18 -6.05 -17.95
N GLU A 65 4.11 -5.58 -19.20
CA GLU A 65 5.28 -5.47 -20.06
C GLU A 65 6.25 -4.40 -19.57
N GLU A 66 5.77 -3.28 -19.00
CA GLU A 66 6.65 -2.25 -18.43
C GLU A 66 7.47 -2.79 -17.24
N VAL A 67 6.85 -3.58 -16.35
CA VAL A 67 7.57 -4.26 -15.26
C VAL A 67 8.64 -5.20 -15.80
N LYS A 68 8.33 -5.98 -16.85
CA LYS A 68 9.31 -6.87 -17.51
C LYS A 68 10.43 -6.10 -18.17
N ASP A 69 10.10 -5.02 -18.88
CA ASP A 69 11.09 -4.17 -19.56
C ASP A 69 11.99 -3.44 -18.56
N TYR A 70 11.44 -3.00 -17.43
CA TYR A 70 12.25 -2.45 -16.34
C TYR A 70 13.28 -3.48 -15.85
N CYS A 71 12.87 -4.72 -15.61
CA CYS A 71 13.77 -5.79 -15.20
C CYS A 71 14.83 -6.09 -16.28
N ARG A 72 14.45 -6.11 -17.57
CA ARG A 72 15.39 -6.33 -18.70
C ARG A 72 16.46 -5.23 -18.75
N ARG A 73 16.05 -3.96 -18.73
CA ARG A 73 16.96 -2.81 -18.86
C ARG A 73 17.88 -2.62 -17.65
N THR A 74 17.46 -3.13 -16.48
CA THR A 74 18.29 -3.11 -15.26
C THR A 74 19.09 -4.40 -15.04
N GLY A 75 19.06 -5.35 -15.99
CA GLY A 75 19.82 -6.60 -15.92
C GLY A 75 19.35 -7.57 -14.86
N GLN A 76 18.07 -7.47 -14.46
CA GLN A 76 17.45 -8.34 -13.47
C GLN A 76 16.74 -9.54 -14.12
N GLN A 77 16.41 -10.55 -13.33
CA GLN A 77 15.56 -11.65 -13.79
C GLN A 77 14.18 -11.11 -14.17
N VAL A 78 13.71 -11.50 -15.38
CA VAL A 78 12.43 -11.04 -15.90
C VAL A 78 11.30 -11.90 -15.34
N PRO A 79 10.26 -11.33 -14.70
CA PRO A 79 9.13 -12.11 -14.22
C PRO A 79 8.27 -12.59 -15.40
N GLU A 80 7.84 -13.85 -15.37
CA GLU A 80 7.04 -14.47 -16.44
C GLU A 80 5.62 -14.78 -16.00
N THR A 81 5.43 -15.15 -14.73
CA THR A 81 4.13 -15.51 -14.18
C THR A 81 3.45 -14.34 -13.47
N MET A 82 2.13 -14.41 -13.31
CA MET A 82 1.36 -13.44 -12.51
C MET A 82 1.89 -13.32 -11.08
N GLY A 83 2.25 -14.44 -10.46
CA GLY A 83 2.82 -14.46 -9.12
C GLY A 83 4.14 -13.72 -9.02
N GLU A 84 5.06 -13.94 -9.97
CA GLU A 84 6.35 -13.25 -10.01
C GLU A 84 6.18 -11.74 -10.26
N ILE A 85 5.30 -11.34 -11.20
CA ILE A 85 4.99 -9.94 -11.46
C ILE A 85 4.43 -9.27 -10.20
N ALA A 86 3.46 -9.92 -9.54
CA ALA A 86 2.86 -9.41 -8.32
C ALA A 86 3.89 -9.33 -7.16
N THR A 87 4.80 -10.31 -7.07
CA THR A 87 5.90 -10.29 -6.09
C THR A 87 6.82 -9.11 -6.31
N VAL A 88 7.24 -8.87 -7.57
CA VAL A 88 8.08 -7.71 -7.92
C VAL A 88 7.38 -6.42 -7.48
N ILE A 89 6.11 -6.25 -7.83
CA ILE A 89 5.33 -5.06 -7.48
C ILE A 89 5.21 -4.92 -5.95
N TYR A 90 4.67 -5.92 -5.25
CA TYR A 90 4.40 -5.82 -3.82
C TYR A 90 5.65 -5.62 -2.98
N THR A 91 6.76 -6.30 -3.32
CA THR A 91 8.00 -6.13 -2.57
C THR A 91 8.62 -4.77 -2.81
N SER A 92 8.61 -4.30 -4.06
CA SER A 92 9.09 -2.95 -4.41
C SER A 92 8.28 -1.85 -3.71
N LEU A 93 6.97 -2.02 -3.59
CA LEU A 93 6.10 -1.11 -2.85
C LEU A 93 6.43 -1.10 -1.35
N ALA A 94 6.62 -2.28 -0.75
CA ALA A 94 6.98 -2.37 0.67
C ALA A 94 8.33 -1.69 0.96
N GLU A 95 9.31 -1.83 0.06
CA GLU A 95 10.60 -1.12 0.14
C GLU A 95 10.43 0.39 -0.03
N CYS A 96 9.57 0.83 -0.95
CA CYS A 96 9.23 2.26 -1.12
C CYS A 96 8.60 2.83 0.16
N TYR A 97 7.67 2.10 0.79
CA TYR A 97 7.06 2.52 2.04
C TYR A 97 8.07 2.58 3.20
N ALA A 98 9.02 1.64 3.24
CA ALA A 98 10.08 1.67 4.24
C ALA A 98 10.97 2.90 4.09
N LYS A 99 11.33 3.25 2.85
CA LYS A 99 12.09 4.46 2.54
C LYS A 99 11.31 5.72 2.95
N ALA A 100 10.04 5.83 2.55
CA ALA A 100 9.19 6.97 2.89
C ALA A 100 8.99 7.12 4.41
N ALA A 101 8.82 6.01 5.13
CA ALA A 101 8.69 6.03 6.58
C ALA A 101 9.97 6.56 7.26
N LYS A 102 11.14 6.15 6.78
CA LYS A 102 12.43 6.63 7.27
C LYS A 102 12.64 8.11 6.98
N GLU A 103 12.36 8.55 5.76
CA GLU A 103 12.45 9.97 5.37
C GLU A 103 11.53 10.84 6.23
N LEU A 104 10.30 10.36 6.52
CA LEU A 104 9.36 11.06 7.38
C LEU A 104 9.88 11.18 8.82
N GLU A 105 10.52 10.13 9.36
CA GLU A 105 11.15 10.16 10.69
C GLU A 105 12.32 11.16 10.74
N GLU A 106 13.15 11.18 9.69
CA GLU A 106 14.26 12.13 9.58
C GLU A 106 13.76 13.58 9.50
N LEU A 107 12.73 13.86 8.69
CA LEU A 107 12.16 15.18 8.52
C LEU A 107 11.45 15.70 9.77
N THR A 108 10.74 14.82 10.48
CA THR A 108 9.96 15.21 11.66
C THR A 108 10.75 15.14 12.97
N GLY A 109 11.90 14.45 13.00
CA GLY A 109 12.65 14.14 14.21
C GLY A 109 11.88 13.23 15.17
N ARG A 110 10.88 12.49 14.69
CA ARG A 110 10.03 11.60 15.50
C ARG A 110 10.16 10.17 15.01
N THR A 111 10.05 9.22 15.92
CA THR A 111 9.95 7.80 15.60
C THR A 111 8.50 7.35 15.68
N TYR A 112 8.06 6.60 14.69
CA TYR A 112 6.71 6.06 14.59
C TYR A 112 6.74 4.55 14.81
N SER A 113 5.90 4.05 15.71
CA SER A 113 5.82 2.61 16.02
C SER A 113 4.87 1.84 15.11
N ARG A 114 3.99 2.54 14.41
CA ARG A 114 2.93 1.90 13.59
C ARG A 114 2.59 2.69 12.34
N ILE A 115 2.07 1.97 11.35
CA ILE A 115 1.54 2.50 10.09
C ILE A 115 0.05 2.14 10.03
N HIS A 116 -0.80 3.10 9.71
CA HIS A 116 -2.21 2.86 9.48
C HIS A 116 -2.49 2.82 7.97
N VAL A 117 -2.95 1.66 7.48
CA VAL A 117 -3.39 1.47 6.10
C VAL A 117 -4.91 1.44 6.07
N VAL A 118 -5.51 2.39 5.38
CA VAL A 118 -6.96 2.56 5.30
C VAL A 118 -7.46 2.50 3.87
N GLY A 119 -8.76 2.32 3.68
CA GLY A 119 -9.34 2.19 2.34
C GLY A 119 -9.00 0.84 1.68
N GLY A 120 -9.02 0.79 0.36
CA GLY A 120 -8.82 -0.44 -0.43
C GLY A 120 -7.51 -1.18 -0.12
N GLY A 121 -6.44 -0.45 0.19
CA GLY A 121 -5.13 -1.02 0.55
C GLY A 121 -5.14 -1.89 1.81
N SER A 122 -6.09 -1.65 2.72
CA SER A 122 -6.23 -2.47 3.92
C SER A 122 -6.55 -3.94 3.64
N ASN A 123 -7.07 -4.25 2.46
CA ASN A 123 -7.41 -5.59 2.03
C ASN A 123 -6.23 -6.36 1.39
N ALA A 124 -5.12 -5.67 1.07
CA ALA A 124 -3.92 -6.28 0.49
C ALA A 124 -3.05 -6.93 1.60
N GLY A 125 -3.51 -8.06 2.15
CA GLY A 125 -2.88 -8.70 3.31
C GLY A 125 -1.39 -8.96 3.12
N TYR A 126 -0.99 -9.53 1.99
CA TYR A 126 0.40 -9.82 1.68
C TYR A 126 1.27 -8.55 1.61
N LEU A 127 0.79 -7.48 0.95
CA LEU A 127 1.50 -6.20 0.94
C LEU A 127 1.64 -5.59 2.36
N ASN A 128 0.59 -5.69 3.18
CA ASN A 128 0.61 -5.20 4.55
C ASN A 128 1.64 -5.97 5.42
N GLU A 129 1.76 -7.29 5.20
CA GLU A 129 2.78 -8.12 5.86
C GLU A 129 4.20 -7.74 5.39
N LEU A 130 4.41 -7.60 4.08
CA LEU A 130 5.69 -7.14 3.54
C LEU A 130 6.06 -5.74 4.05
N THR A 131 5.09 -4.84 4.16
CA THR A 131 5.29 -3.49 4.71
C THR A 131 5.71 -3.55 6.17
N ALA A 132 5.07 -4.38 7.00
CA ALA A 132 5.47 -4.55 8.39
C ALA A 132 6.92 -5.06 8.49
N LYS A 133 7.27 -6.08 7.71
CA LYS A 133 8.65 -6.64 7.65
C LYS A 133 9.68 -5.60 7.19
N ALA A 134 9.39 -4.87 6.11
CA ALA A 134 10.31 -3.90 5.52
C ALA A 134 10.52 -2.67 6.41
N THR A 135 9.50 -2.22 7.13
CA THR A 135 9.55 -1.03 7.97
C THR A 135 9.97 -1.32 9.41
N GLY A 136 9.85 -2.58 9.87
CA GLY A 136 9.99 -2.94 11.28
C GLY A 136 8.90 -2.35 12.18
N LYS A 137 7.76 -1.95 11.61
CA LYS A 137 6.66 -1.28 12.33
C LYS A 137 5.40 -2.16 12.29
N GLU A 138 4.52 -1.98 13.28
CA GLU A 138 3.20 -2.59 13.20
C GLU A 138 2.38 -1.92 12.09
N VAL A 139 1.73 -2.72 11.24
CA VAL A 139 0.79 -2.24 10.22
C VAL A 139 -0.63 -2.55 10.69
N HIS A 140 -1.41 -1.50 10.90
CA HIS A 140 -2.82 -1.57 11.27
C HIS A 140 -3.67 -1.34 10.01
N ALA A 141 -4.23 -2.40 9.45
CA ALA A 141 -4.98 -2.38 8.20
C ALA A 141 -6.49 -2.37 8.45
N GLY A 142 -7.14 -1.30 8.03
CA GLY A 142 -8.57 -1.02 8.18
C GLY A 142 -8.86 0.31 8.88
N PRO A 143 -10.11 0.78 8.80
CA PRO A 143 -11.21 0.20 8.03
C PRO A 143 -11.08 0.44 6.51
N GLY A 144 -11.74 -0.42 5.71
CA GLY A 144 -11.76 -0.29 4.25
C GLY A 144 -12.46 0.98 3.77
N GLU A 145 -13.54 1.37 4.42
CA GLU A 145 -14.36 2.54 4.09
C GLU A 145 -14.03 3.77 4.97
N ALA A 146 -12.75 4.03 5.22
CA ALA A 146 -12.29 5.03 6.17
C ALA A 146 -12.80 6.45 5.87
N THR A 147 -12.91 6.82 4.59
CA THR A 147 -13.41 8.15 4.18
C THR A 147 -14.88 8.35 4.58
N ALA A 148 -15.74 7.37 4.31
CA ALA A 148 -17.14 7.42 4.67
C ALA A 148 -17.31 7.41 6.20
N ILE A 149 -16.59 6.54 6.90
CA ILE A 149 -16.59 6.44 8.36
C ILE A 149 -16.12 7.76 8.97
N GLY A 150 -15.05 8.36 8.47
CA GLY A 150 -14.52 9.63 8.95
C GLY A 150 -15.52 10.78 8.79
N ASN A 151 -16.22 10.86 7.66
CA ASN A 151 -17.27 11.86 7.43
C ASN A 151 -18.45 11.70 8.39
N ILE A 152 -18.93 10.48 8.58
CA ILE A 152 -20.02 10.19 9.53
C ILE A 152 -19.56 10.53 10.96
N THR A 153 -18.36 10.10 11.33
CA THR A 153 -17.78 10.36 12.66
C THR A 153 -17.67 11.86 12.97
N ALA A 154 -17.27 12.67 12.00
CA ALA A 154 -17.18 14.12 12.16
C ALA A 154 -18.58 14.75 12.45
N GLN A 155 -19.61 14.24 11.79
CA GLN A 155 -21.01 14.67 12.05
C GLN A 155 -21.46 14.23 13.43
N MET A 156 -21.19 12.98 13.83
CA MET A 156 -21.57 12.45 15.15
C MET A 156 -20.88 13.22 16.30
N ILE A 157 -19.62 13.62 16.12
CA ILE A 157 -18.93 14.48 17.09
C ILE A 157 -19.63 15.85 17.20
N LYS A 158 -20.01 16.42 16.05
CA LYS A 158 -20.71 17.72 16.02
C LYS A 158 -22.07 17.66 16.71
N GLU A 159 -22.80 16.57 16.55
CA GLU A 159 -24.11 16.36 17.18
C GLU A 159 -23.99 15.91 18.66
N GLY A 160 -22.77 15.69 19.18
CA GLY A 160 -22.52 15.34 20.57
C GLY A 160 -22.65 13.85 20.90
N GLU A 161 -22.75 12.98 19.89
CA GLU A 161 -22.77 11.52 20.06
C GLU A 161 -21.40 10.98 20.53
N PHE A 162 -20.31 11.63 20.15
CA PHE A 162 -18.97 11.42 20.68
C PHE A 162 -18.46 12.70 21.33
N LYS A 163 -17.84 12.54 22.51
CA LYS A 163 -17.28 13.66 23.28
C LYS A 163 -15.94 14.14 22.71
N SER A 164 -15.22 13.27 21.99
CA SER A 164 -13.92 13.60 21.41
C SER A 164 -13.59 12.70 20.21
N VAL A 165 -12.57 13.11 19.47
CA VAL A 165 -11.99 12.31 18.37
C VAL A 165 -11.39 10.99 18.92
N GLU A 166 -10.83 11.00 20.13
CA GLU A 166 -10.23 9.83 20.77
C GLU A 166 -11.28 8.77 21.08
N GLU A 167 -12.43 9.18 21.63
CA GLU A 167 -13.57 8.29 21.90
C GLU A 167 -14.06 7.67 20.60
N ALA A 168 -14.26 8.48 19.57
CA ALA A 168 -14.69 8.02 18.25
C ALA A 168 -13.70 7.02 17.62
N ARG A 169 -12.38 7.28 17.70
CA ARG A 169 -11.34 6.37 17.23
C ARG A 169 -11.36 5.02 17.95
N THR A 170 -11.58 5.02 19.26
CA THR A 170 -11.71 3.78 20.03
C THR A 170 -12.90 2.98 19.54
N THR A 171 -14.05 3.61 19.40
CA THR A 171 -15.27 2.97 18.90
C THR A 171 -15.09 2.42 17.48
N ILE A 172 -14.44 3.16 16.59
CA ILE A 172 -14.12 2.70 15.24
C ILE A 172 -13.21 1.46 15.30
N HIS A 173 -12.18 1.50 16.12
CA HIS A 173 -11.25 0.37 16.25
C HIS A 173 -11.96 -0.90 16.75
N GLU A 174 -12.89 -0.77 17.66
CA GLU A 174 -13.66 -1.89 18.22
C GLU A 174 -14.76 -2.40 17.25
N SER A 175 -15.33 -1.50 16.45
CA SER A 175 -16.46 -1.80 15.55
C SER A 175 -16.02 -2.37 14.21
N PHE A 176 -14.87 -1.96 13.71
CA PHE A 176 -14.35 -2.37 12.40
C PHE A 176 -13.11 -3.24 12.60
N GLY A 177 -13.17 -4.50 12.16
CA GLY A 177 -12.11 -5.49 12.35
C GLY A 177 -10.76 -5.06 11.72
N ILE A 178 -9.98 -4.32 12.48
CA ILE A 178 -8.64 -3.89 12.08
C ILE A 178 -7.68 -5.06 12.23
N LYS A 179 -7.01 -5.41 11.13
CA LYS A 179 -5.97 -6.44 11.12
C LYS A 179 -4.63 -5.83 11.48
N ILE A 180 -3.87 -6.49 12.34
CA ILE A 180 -2.54 -6.03 12.75
C ILE A 180 -1.51 -7.01 12.23
N PHE A 181 -0.55 -6.49 11.45
CA PHE A 181 0.61 -7.21 10.95
C PHE A 181 1.85 -6.74 11.70
N LYS A 182 2.73 -7.68 12.04
CA LYS A 182 3.98 -7.43 12.77
C LYS A 182 5.16 -7.93 11.97
N ALA A 183 6.31 -7.28 12.18
CA ALA A 183 7.60 -7.69 11.60
C ALA A 183 8.06 -9.04 12.14
#